data_4dfc6e06e99bf65da07b75b6632cf557
#
_entry.id   4dfc6e06e99bf65da07b75b6632cf557
#
_cell.length_a   1.000
_cell.length_b   1.000
_cell.length_c   1.000
_cell.angle_alpha   90.00
_cell.angle_beta   90.00
_cell.angle_gamma   90.00
#
_symmetry.space_group_name_H-M   'P 1'
#
loop_
_entity.id
_entity.type
_entity.pdbx_description
1 polymer ?
#
loop_
_entity_poly.entity_id
_entity_poly.type
_entity_poly.pdbx_seq_one_letter_code
_entity_poly.pdbx_strand_id
1 'polypeptide(L)'
;MSRKILLTAMFIFALSASFGQPWVKQVKNVTDQDDPVTFFEIQKAFREYWSQRNMKDGHYLKSGVRRKAPGWKQFKRWEHYWEYRIDPSSGAFPETTPYLELKSYRQTYPKAIASDPSSWRNLGVDTSYGGYAGIGRLNALAFHPDSNQVIWVGAPSGGLWKSEDGGGSWSIQNEETAVLGVSDIVVPDDYGTSQTLYIATGDRDGGSLWTLGGGQSNDNNSIGVLKSVDGGQTWDSSLSFDVSSKKLVTRLLMHPDDDQVLYAATSEGVYYTDDSGSSWDLISGLSFIDLEFHPEDPTIMYASTQSYSATRIYRSEDGGSAWELIQDVPGLRTELSVTPDAPNRVYAVVANSSGGLQGIYKSVDQGESFQLTHSQKNLLGYYSDGSETGGQGSYDLTIEA
;
A
#
# COMPACT_ATOMS: atom_id res chain seq x y z
N MET A 1 -10.27 -6.60 27.03
CA MET A 1 -9.88 -7.83 26.30
C MET A 1 -8.37 -7.77 26.10
N SER A 2 -7.65 -8.85 26.41
CA SER A 2 -6.18 -8.82 26.50
C SER A 2 -5.53 -8.66 25.12
N ARG A 3 -4.56 -7.74 24.98
CA ARG A 3 -3.72 -7.51 23.77
C ARG A 3 -3.08 -8.80 23.20
N LYS A 4 -2.97 -9.85 23.99
CA LYS A 4 -2.40 -11.15 23.62
C LYS A 4 -3.22 -11.88 22.53
N ILE A 5 -4.54 -11.69 22.50
CA ILE A 5 -5.46 -12.40 21.62
C ILE A 5 -5.33 -11.92 20.14
N LEU A 6 -4.99 -10.65 19.94
CA LEU A 6 -5.03 -10.05 18.60
C LEU A 6 -3.84 -10.46 17.74
N LEU A 7 -2.62 -10.54 18.31
CA LEU A 7 -1.39 -10.86 17.56
C LEU A 7 -1.35 -12.32 17.08
N THR A 8 -1.84 -13.24 17.87
CA THR A 8 -1.87 -14.67 17.49
C THR A 8 -2.94 -14.95 16.45
N ALA A 9 -4.11 -14.33 16.56
CA ALA A 9 -5.16 -14.43 15.53
C ALA A 9 -4.73 -13.82 14.18
N MET A 10 -3.97 -12.74 14.18
CA MET A 10 -3.41 -12.11 12.96
C MET A 10 -2.51 -13.05 12.17
N PHE A 11 -1.67 -13.81 12.88
CA PHE A 11 -0.67 -14.65 12.23
C PHE A 11 -1.28 -15.79 11.42
N ILE A 12 -2.44 -16.25 11.81
CA ILE A 12 -3.08 -17.44 11.25
C ILE A 12 -4.16 -17.06 10.22
N PHE A 13 -4.78 -15.89 10.34
CA PHE A 13 -5.65 -15.36 9.26
C PHE A 13 -4.84 -15.08 7.97
N ALA A 14 -3.59 -14.64 8.09
CA ALA A 14 -2.67 -14.51 6.94
C ALA A 14 -2.38 -15.87 6.28
N LEU A 15 -2.37 -16.96 7.03
CA LEU A 15 -2.20 -18.31 6.52
C LEU A 15 -3.49 -18.89 5.91
N SER A 16 -4.66 -18.52 6.40
CA SER A 16 -5.96 -19.10 5.95
C SER A 16 -6.50 -18.48 4.67
N ALA A 17 -6.09 -17.28 4.30
CA ALA A 17 -6.56 -16.58 3.10
C ALA A 17 -5.81 -16.97 1.82
N SER A 18 -4.69 -17.71 1.89
CA SER A 18 -3.94 -18.04 0.69
C SER A 18 -4.46 -19.32 0.04
N PHE A 19 -5.20 -19.20 -1.05
CA PHE A 19 -5.56 -20.30 -1.94
C PHE A 19 -4.36 -21.15 -2.43
N GLY A 20 -3.14 -20.71 -2.18
CA GLY A 20 -1.88 -21.36 -2.55
C GLY A 20 -1.24 -22.25 -1.49
N GLN A 21 -1.80 -22.36 -0.26
CA GLN A 21 -1.20 -23.13 0.84
C GLN A 21 -2.13 -24.25 1.35
N PRO A 22 -2.25 -25.35 0.63
CA PRO A 22 -3.26 -26.40 0.91
C PRO A 22 -3.05 -27.14 2.24
N TRP A 23 -1.87 -27.04 2.83
CA TRP A 23 -1.49 -27.66 4.10
C TRP A 23 -1.99 -26.89 5.33
N VAL A 24 -2.35 -25.62 5.18
CA VAL A 24 -2.84 -24.77 6.29
C VAL A 24 -4.08 -25.38 6.97
N LYS A 25 -4.90 -26.09 6.22
CA LYS A 25 -6.07 -26.79 6.77
C LYS A 25 -5.72 -27.89 7.79
N GLN A 26 -4.45 -28.29 7.88
CA GLN A 26 -3.97 -29.29 8.85
C GLN A 26 -3.46 -28.66 10.15
N VAL A 27 -3.29 -27.34 10.18
CA VAL A 27 -2.96 -26.64 11.40
C VAL A 27 -4.20 -26.61 12.29
N LYS A 28 -4.04 -26.77 13.60
CA LYS A 28 -5.11 -26.68 14.61
C LYS A 28 -6.04 -25.50 14.34
N ASN A 29 -7.30 -25.66 14.76
CA ASN A 29 -8.28 -24.59 14.60
C ASN A 29 -7.85 -23.38 15.45
N VAL A 30 -7.47 -22.33 14.78
CA VAL A 30 -6.80 -21.14 15.27
C VAL A 30 -7.66 -20.29 16.21
N THR A 31 -8.94 -20.63 16.34
CA THR A 31 -9.88 -19.95 17.22
C THR A 31 -9.77 -20.33 18.69
N ASP A 32 -8.92 -21.32 19.02
CA ASP A 32 -8.66 -21.66 20.40
C ASP A 32 -7.69 -20.62 20.99
N GLN A 33 -8.22 -19.73 21.82
CA GLN A 33 -7.52 -18.58 22.38
C GLN A 33 -6.57 -18.97 23.52
N ASP A 34 -6.74 -20.17 24.06
CA ASP A 34 -5.97 -20.65 25.21
C ASP A 34 -4.71 -21.44 24.79
N ASP A 35 -4.59 -21.83 23.51
CA ASP A 35 -3.46 -22.60 23.01
C ASP A 35 -3.00 -22.07 21.63
N PRO A 36 -2.20 -20.99 21.59
CA PRO A 36 -1.75 -20.35 20.35
C PRO A 36 -0.88 -21.29 19.53
N VAL A 37 -1.13 -21.34 18.21
CA VAL A 37 -0.36 -22.17 17.28
C VAL A 37 1.09 -21.72 17.24
N THR A 38 2.01 -22.65 17.41
CA THR A 38 3.44 -22.43 17.42
C THR A 38 4.07 -22.57 16.03
N PHE A 39 5.27 -22.02 15.86
CA PHE A 39 6.09 -22.20 14.68
C PHE A 39 6.32 -23.68 14.34
N PHE A 40 6.56 -24.51 15.36
CA PHE A 40 6.82 -25.94 15.15
C PHE A 40 5.59 -26.70 14.70
N GLU A 41 4.39 -26.34 15.14
CA GLU A 41 3.15 -26.94 14.67
C GLU A 41 2.89 -26.61 13.20
N ILE A 42 3.17 -25.38 12.80
CA ILE A 42 3.06 -24.95 11.39
C ILE A 42 4.06 -25.72 10.52
N GLN A 43 5.31 -25.84 10.96
CA GLN A 43 6.32 -26.66 10.28
C GLN A 43 5.90 -28.13 10.15
N LYS A 44 5.34 -28.70 11.22
CA LYS A 44 4.85 -30.09 11.24
C LYS A 44 3.75 -30.29 10.22
N ALA A 45 2.74 -29.44 10.21
CA ALA A 45 1.62 -29.51 9.25
C ALA A 45 2.09 -29.43 7.80
N PHE A 46 3.04 -28.55 7.51
CA PHE A 46 3.64 -28.44 6.18
C PHE A 46 4.39 -29.73 5.78
N ARG A 47 5.22 -30.26 6.65
CA ARG A 47 5.99 -31.48 6.38
C ARG A 47 5.07 -32.70 6.20
N GLU A 48 4.06 -32.87 7.05
CA GLU A 48 3.09 -33.97 6.96
C GLU A 48 2.28 -33.91 5.66
N TYR A 49 1.79 -32.72 5.28
CA TYR A 49 1.06 -32.56 4.02
C TYR A 49 1.88 -32.97 2.79
N TRP A 50 3.13 -32.52 2.71
CA TRP A 50 3.98 -32.75 1.56
C TRP A 50 4.67 -34.11 1.56
N SER A 51 4.93 -34.73 2.72
CA SER A 51 5.49 -36.09 2.82
C SER A 51 4.61 -37.12 2.11
N GLN A 52 3.29 -37.02 2.26
CA GLN A 52 2.31 -37.89 1.60
C GLN A 52 2.28 -37.74 0.08
N ARG A 53 2.94 -36.74 -0.48
CA ARG A 53 2.94 -36.38 -1.91
C ARG A 53 4.31 -36.51 -2.56
N ASN A 54 5.26 -37.09 -1.86
CA ASN A 54 6.65 -37.26 -2.33
C ASN A 54 7.23 -35.96 -2.94
N MET A 55 6.98 -34.83 -2.28
CA MET A 55 7.48 -33.54 -2.74
C MET A 55 8.99 -33.46 -2.53
N LYS A 56 9.71 -33.06 -3.57
CA LYS A 56 11.16 -32.81 -3.55
C LYS A 56 11.46 -31.45 -4.20
N ASP A 57 12.25 -30.64 -3.53
CA ASP A 57 12.72 -29.33 -4.02
C ASP A 57 11.58 -28.45 -4.59
N GLY A 58 10.46 -28.38 -3.88
CA GLY A 58 9.31 -27.58 -4.27
C GLY A 58 8.51 -28.11 -5.45
N HIS A 59 8.71 -29.38 -5.82
CA HIS A 59 7.95 -30.04 -6.88
C HIS A 59 7.40 -31.39 -6.41
N TYR A 60 6.27 -31.80 -6.99
CA TYR A 60 5.65 -33.09 -6.77
C TYR A 60 5.08 -33.66 -8.08
N LEU A 61 4.79 -34.94 -8.09
CA LEU A 61 4.15 -35.59 -9.24
C LEU A 61 2.63 -35.64 -9.03
N LYS A 62 1.89 -35.15 -10.01
CA LYS A 62 0.43 -35.32 -10.07
C LYS A 62 0.10 -36.01 -11.40
N SER A 63 -0.43 -37.23 -11.33
CA SER A 63 -0.72 -38.06 -12.53
C SER A 63 0.49 -38.22 -13.47
N GLY A 64 1.69 -38.44 -12.88
CA GLY A 64 2.94 -38.61 -13.66
C GLY A 64 3.56 -37.27 -14.14
N VAL A 65 2.90 -36.13 -13.97
CA VAL A 65 3.39 -34.82 -14.42
C VAL A 65 4.03 -34.06 -13.25
N ARG A 66 5.25 -33.56 -13.45
CA ARG A 66 5.95 -32.75 -12.48
C ARG A 66 5.28 -31.36 -12.35
N ARG A 67 4.85 -31.01 -11.15
CA ARG A 67 4.18 -29.74 -10.81
C ARG A 67 4.92 -29.01 -9.71
N LYS A 68 4.86 -27.68 -9.73
CA LYS A 68 5.32 -26.85 -8.59
C LYS A 68 4.40 -27.10 -7.40
N ALA A 69 4.97 -27.23 -6.22
CA ALA A 69 4.23 -27.37 -4.97
C ALA A 69 3.64 -26.00 -4.56
N PRO A 70 2.31 -25.83 -4.56
CA PRO A 70 1.68 -24.59 -4.13
C PRO A 70 2.07 -24.23 -2.69
N GLY A 71 2.42 -22.96 -2.44
CA GLY A 71 2.79 -22.47 -1.11
C GLY A 71 4.19 -22.86 -0.62
N TRP A 72 4.97 -23.66 -1.38
CA TRP A 72 6.29 -24.09 -0.91
C TRP A 72 7.29 -22.95 -0.78
N LYS A 73 7.39 -22.07 -1.78
CA LYS A 73 8.31 -20.92 -1.72
C LYS A 73 7.94 -19.96 -0.59
N GLN A 74 6.66 -19.68 -0.45
CA GLN A 74 6.11 -18.82 0.59
C GLN A 74 6.42 -19.37 1.97
N PHE A 75 6.16 -20.68 2.17
CA PHE A 75 6.48 -21.34 3.42
C PHE A 75 7.97 -21.30 3.74
N LYS A 76 8.86 -21.55 2.75
CA LYS A 76 10.31 -21.54 2.98
C LYS A 76 10.85 -20.15 3.33
N ARG A 77 10.27 -19.09 2.78
CA ARG A 77 10.59 -17.71 3.17
C ARG A 77 10.11 -17.38 4.57
N TRP A 78 8.86 -17.75 4.88
CA TRP A 78 8.27 -17.61 6.20
C TRP A 78 9.07 -18.39 7.25
N GLU A 79 9.43 -19.64 6.98
CA GLU A 79 10.22 -20.49 7.84
C GLU A 79 11.57 -19.83 8.13
N HIS A 80 12.29 -19.41 7.11
CA HIS A 80 13.60 -18.74 7.24
C HIS A 80 13.52 -17.42 8.03
N TYR A 81 12.45 -16.65 7.80
CA TYR A 81 12.26 -15.40 8.53
C TYR A 81 12.03 -15.62 10.02
N TRP A 82 11.24 -16.62 10.38
CA TRP A 82 10.82 -16.84 11.75
C TRP A 82 11.75 -17.72 12.57
N GLU A 83 12.49 -18.65 11.97
CA GLU A 83 13.34 -19.61 12.68
C GLU A 83 14.34 -18.96 13.65
N TYR A 84 14.75 -17.71 13.40
CA TYR A 84 15.64 -16.94 14.27
C TYR A 84 14.94 -15.94 15.19
N ARG A 85 13.62 -15.88 15.16
CA ARG A 85 12.81 -14.88 15.87
C ARG A 85 11.81 -15.47 16.88
N ILE A 86 11.60 -16.77 16.82
CA ILE A 86 10.73 -17.50 17.76
C ILE A 86 11.51 -17.89 19.02
N ASP A 87 10.76 -18.22 20.08
CA ASP A 87 11.36 -18.91 21.21
C ASP A 87 11.83 -20.31 20.78
N PRO A 88 13.13 -20.62 20.89
CA PRO A 88 13.67 -21.87 20.35
C PRO A 88 13.22 -23.13 21.11
N SER A 89 12.71 -22.99 22.31
CA SER A 89 12.25 -24.11 23.14
C SER A 89 10.77 -24.46 22.91
N SER A 90 9.91 -23.45 22.78
CA SER A 90 8.47 -23.60 22.62
C SER A 90 7.97 -23.41 21.18
N GLY A 91 8.72 -22.72 20.34
CA GLY A 91 8.27 -22.28 19.03
C GLY A 91 7.25 -21.14 19.10
N ALA A 92 7.09 -20.50 20.27
CA ALA A 92 6.20 -19.37 20.41
C ALA A 92 6.72 -18.16 19.62
N PHE A 93 5.79 -17.45 18.99
CA PHE A 93 6.11 -16.18 18.31
C PHE A 93 6.26 -15.05 19.34
N PRO A 94 7.12 -14.04 19.05
CA PRO A 94 7.28 -12.90 19.95
C PRO A 94 5.97 -12.14 20.13
N GLU A 95 5.72 -11.67 21.34
CA GLU A 95 4.54 -10.85 21.69
C GLU A 95 4.73 -9.36 21.34
N THR A 96 5.87 -9.02 20.77
CA THR A 96 6.27 -7.64 20.43
C THR A 96 6.64 -7.52 18.96
N THR A 97 6.88 -6.30 18.49
CA THR A 97 7.35 -6.02 17.12
C THR A 97 8.77 -5.46 17.15
N PRO A 98 9.56 -5.59 16.06
CA PRO A 98 10.88 -4.96 15.96
C PRO A 98 10.86 -3.46 16.26
N TYR A 99 9.80 -2.76 15.85
CA TYR A 99 9.62 -1.35 16.15
C TYR A 99 9.47 -1.09 17.66
N LEU A 100 8.60 -1.83 18.34
CA LEU A 100 8.39 -1.68 19.78
C LEU A 100 9.64 -2.02 20.57
N GLU A 101 10.38 -3.05 20.16
CA GLU A 101 11.66 -3.41 20.75
C GLU A 101 12.70 -2.30 20.56
N LEU A 102 12.83 -1.77 19.35
CA LEU A 102 13.74 -0.65 19.08
C LEU A 102 13.36 0.59 19.89
N LYS A 103 12.07 0.92 19.96
CA LYS A 103 11.54 2.04 20.76
C LYS A 103 11.88 1.86 22.24
N SER A 104 11.67 0.67 22.78
CA SER A 104 12.02 0.32 24.16
C SER A 104 13.53 0.41 24.40
N TYR A 105 14.35 -0.10 23.48
CA TYR A 105 15.79 -0.01 23.54
C TYR A 105 16.27 1.46 23.57
N ARG A 106 15.78 2.30 22.68
CA ARG A 106 16.10 3.72 22.62
C ARG A 106 15.69 4.47 23.88
N GLN A 107 14.55 4.15 24.48
CA GLN A 107 14.13 4.70 25.76
C GLN A 107 15.08 4.30 26.90
N THR A 108 15.54 3.06 26.91
CA THR A 108 16.43 2.54 27.93
C THR A 108 17.87 3.03 27.76
N TYR A 109 18.32 3.22 26.52
CA TYR A 109 19.69 3.57 26.17
C TYR A 109 19.77 4.81 25.26
N PRO A 110 19.29 5.97 25.71
CA PRO A 110 19.17 7.17 24.85
C PRO A 110 20.50 7.68 24.28
N LYS A 111 21.64 7.34 24.90
CA LYS A 111 22.97 7.75 24.47
C LYS A 111 23.64 6.75 23.50
N ALA A 112 23.14 5.53 23.38
CA ALA A 112 23.77 4.50 22.55
C ALA A 112 23.65 4.76 21.03
N ILE A 113 22.76 5.67 20.63
CA ILE A 113 22.45 5.95 19.23
C ILE A 113 23.15 7.22 18.71
N ALA A 114 23.64 8.08 19.61
CA ALA A 114 24.01 9.46 19.27
C ALA A 114 25.45 9.66 18.80
N SER A 115 26.33 8.68 18.72
CA SER A 115 27.74 9.05 18.64
C SER A 115 28.72 8.12 17.93
N ASP A 116 28.29 7.11 17.19
CA ASP A 116 29.27 6.42 16.36
C ASP A 116 29.11 6.87 14.90
N PRO A 117 30.01 7.70 14.35
CA PRO A 117 30.13 7.81 12.93
C PRO A 117 30.65 6.48 12.40
N SER A 118 29.74 5.49 12.40
CA SER A 118 30.05 4.18 11.85
C SER A 118 30.60 4.38 10.45
N SER A 119 31.71 3.76 10.14
CA SER A 119 32.29 3.72 8.80
C SER A 119 31.42 2.91 7.82
N TRP A 120 30.14 2.70 8.17
CA TRP A 120 29.17 2.08 7.29
C TRP A 120 28.92 2.98 6.09
N ARG A 121 29.06 2.44 4.90
CA ARG A 121 28.63 3.05 3.64
C ARG A 121 27.60 2.14 2.98
N ASN A 122 26.66 2.74 2.31
CA ASN A 122 25.75 1.99 1.47
C ASN A 122 26.55 1.33 0.34
N LEU A 123 26.52 0.00 0.27
CA LEU A 123 27.04 -0.81 -0.84
C LEU A 123 25.89 -1.31 -1.71
N GLY A 124 24.68 -0.81 -1.46
CA GLY A 124 23.50 -1.21 -2.19
C GLY A 124 23.60 -0.91 -3.67
N VAL A 125 22.64 -1.45 -4.41
CA VAL A 125 22.51 -1.21 -5.84
C VAL A 125 22.05 0.24 -6.04
N ASP A 126 22.87 1.04 -6.68
CA ASP A 126 22.59 2.41 -7.08
C ASP A 126 22.26 2.54 -8.57
N THR A 127 22.48 1.45 -9.32
CA THR A 127 22.20 1.35 -10.74
C THR A 127 21.62 -0.02 -11.11
N SER A 128 20.73 -0.04 -12.10
CA SER A 128 20.21 -1.29 -12.67
C SER A 128 21.04 -1.72 -13.87
N TYR A 129 21.60 -2.93 -13.81
CA TYR A 129 22.24 -3.57 -14.97
C TYR A 129 21.18 -4.27 -15.83
N GLY A 130 21.25 -4.09 -17.14
CA GLY A 130 20.34 -4.80 -18.06
C GLY A 130 19.34 -3.93 -18.81
N GLY A 131 19.51 -2.60 -18.77
CA GLY A 131 18.73 -1.67 -19.59
C GLY A 131 17.39 -1.23 -18.98
N TYR A 132 17.14 -1.62 -17.73
CA TYR A 132 16.00 -1.10 -16.99
C TYR A 132 16.42 0.13 -16.19
N ALA A 133 15.62 1.19 -16.26
CA ALA A 133 15.81 2.38 -15.45
C ALA A 133 15.11 2.18 -14.08
N GLY A 134 15.81 2.51 -12.99
CA GLY A 134 15.28 2.46 -11.63
C GLY A 134 15.47 1.13 -10.93
N ILE A 135 15.47 1.19 -9.61
CA ILE A 135 15.73 0.07 -8.69
C ILE A 135 14.65 -0.08 -7.61
N GLY A 136 13.59 0.73 -7.66
CA GLY A 136 12.49 0.70 -6.72
C GLY A 136 11.25 1.39 -7.27
N ARG A 137 10.12 1.16 -6.60
CA ARG A 137 8.84 1.80 -6.89
C ARG A 137 8.65 3.00 -5.96
N LEU A 138 8.08 4.06 -6.48
CA LEU A 138 7.53 5.18 -5.72
C LEU A 138 6.01 5.15 -5.84
N ASN A 139 5.31 5.46 -4.75
CA ASN A 139 3.85 5.52 -4.71
C ASN A 139 3.33 6.94 -4.84
N ALA A 140 4.11 7.91 -4.34
CA ALA A 140 3.67 9.30 -4.27
C ALA A 140 4.83 10.24 -4.57
N LEU A 141 4.49 11.37 -5.16
CA LEU A 141 5.38 12.48 -5.47
C LEU A 141 4.65 13.77 -5.10
N ALA A 142 5.31 14.67 -4.37
CA ALA A 142 4.79 15.99 -4.07
C ALA A 142 5.88 17.04 -4.22
N PHE A 143 5.47 18.25 -4.60
CA PHE A 143 6.33 19.42 -4.76
C PHE A 143 6.00 20.47 -3.71
N HIS A 144 6.99 21.27 -3.37
CA HIS A 144 6.78 22.49 -2.61
C HIS A 144 5.98 23.48 -3.48
N PRO A 145 4.93 24.11 -2.95
CA PRO A 145 4.06 24.99 -3.76
C PRO A 145 4.83 26.14 -4.44
N ASP A 146 5.85 26.69 -3.80
CA ASP A 146 6.62 27.84 -4.30
C ASP A 146 8.01 27.48 -4.84
N SER A 147 8.40 26.19 -4.87
CA SER A 147 9.75 25.80 -5.24
C SER A 147 9.83 24.42 -5.90
N ASN A 148 10.25 24.37 -7.13
CA ASN A 148 10.53 23.11 -7.83
C ASN A 148 11.84 22.42 -7.40
N GLN A 149 12.60 23.01 -6.47
CA GLN A 149 13.80 22.40 -5.90
C GLN A 149 13.49 21.49 -4.72
N VAL A 150 12.36 21.72 -4.06
CA VAL A 150 11.96 20.90 -2.90
C VAL A 150 10.92 19.90 -3.33
N ILE A 151 11.27 18.64 -3.19
CA ILE A 151 10.49 17.49 -3.69
C ILE A 151 10.41 16.43 -2.61
N TRP A 152 9.23 15.85 -2.43
CA TRP A 152 9.06 14.66 -1.59
C TRP A 152 8.67 13.46 -2.45
N VAL A 153 9.19 12.30 -2.11
CA VAL A 153 8.78 11.03 -2.70
C VAL A 153 8.48 9.99 -1.63
N GLY A 154 7.37 9.29 -1.79
CA GLY A 154 6.91 8.23 -0.92
C GLY A 154 7.16 6.86 -1.53
N ALA A 155 7.90 6.00 -0.83
CA ALA A 155 8.16 4.64 -1.25
C ALA A 155 7.30 3.62 -0.46
N PRO A 156 6.89 2.49 -1.05
CA PRO A 156 5.99 1.51 -0.40
C PRO A 156 6.55 0.86 0.87
N SER A 157 7.88 0.82 1.00
CA SER A 157 8.56 0.24 2.16
C SER A 157 9.87 0.96 2.49
N GLY A 158 10.21 2.00 1.73
CA GLY A 158 11.47 2.72 1.83
C GLY A 158 11.39 4.06 2.55
N GLY A 159 10.21 4.47 2.95
CA GLY A 159 10.00 5.73 3.66
C GLY A 159 9.66 6.93 2.78
N LEU A 160 9.51 8.07 3.44
CA LEU A 160 9.41 9.39 2.85
C LEU A 160 10.81 9.97 2.65
N TRP A 161 11.11 10.41 1.46
CA TRP A 161 12.37 11.05 1.11
C TRP A 161 12.12 12.47 0.64
N LYS A 162 13.00 13.39 1.06
CA LYS A 162 12.98 14.81 0.68
C LYS A 162 14.25 15.16 -0.08
N SER A 163 14.11 15.88 -1.18
CA SER A 163 15.20 16.60 -1.86
C SER A 163 15.00 18.10 -1.66
N GLU A 164 16.08 18.86 -1.57
CA GLU A 164 16.09 20.33 -1.51
C GLU A 164 16.90 20.94 -2.67
N ASP A 165 17.34 20.12 -3.61
CA ASP A 165 18.23 20.50 -4.72
C ASP A 165 17.73 19.94 -6.07
N GLY A 166 16.41 19.81 -6.24
CA GLY A 166 15.81 19.35 -7.49
C GLY A 166 16.06 17.88 -7.81
N GLY A 167 16.25 17.05 -6.77
CA GLY A 167 16.50 15.63 -6.92
C GLY A 167 17.98 15.22 -6.96
N GLY A 168 18.90 16.17 -6.77
CA GLY A 168 20.34 15.88 -6.76
C GLY A 168 20.80 15.09 -5.54
N SER A 169 20.16 15.33 -4.38
CA SER A 169 20.37 14.56 -3.15
C SER A 169 19.05 14.33 -2.40
N TRP A 170 19.02 13.30 -1.56
CA TRP A 170 17.81 12.86 -0.87
C TRP A 170 18.10 12.51 0.59
N SER A 171 17.19 12.91 1.49
CA SER A 171 17.22 12.56 2.92
C SER A 171 15.91 11.89 3.33
N ILE A 172 15.99 10.83 4.14
CA ILE A 172 14.82 10.16 4.69
C ILE A 172 14.21 11.01 5.81
N GLN A 173 12.88 11.04 5.88
CA GLN A 173 12.13 11.91 6.80
C GLN A 173 11.33 11.14 7.85
N ASN A 174 11.02 9.85 7.67
CA ASN A 174 10.12 9.12 8.56
C ASN A 174 10.71 7.80 9.09
N GLU A 175 12.04 7.71 9.23
CA GLU A 175 12.70 6.47 9.71
C GLU A 175 12.34 6.07 11.14
N GLU A 176 11.80 7.01 11.93
CA GLU A 176 11.36 6.78 13.31
C GLU A 176 9.87 6.37 13.43
N THR A 177 9.14 6.31 12.31
CA THR A 177 7.72 5.92 12.32
C THR A 177 7.53 4.39 12.41
N ALA A 178 6.39 3.96 12.93
CA ALA A 178 6.08 2.54 13.09
C ALA A 178 5.89 1.79 11.76
N VAL A 179 5.54 2.53 10.69
CA VAL A 179 5.40 2.04 9.32
C VAL A 179 6.16 2.99 8.42
N LEU A 180 7.10 2.47 7.65
CA LEU A 180 7.88 3.27 6.72
C LEU A 180 7.14 3.55 5.42
N GLY A 181 6.25 2.64 4.99
CA GLY A 181 5.51 2.79 3.73
C GLY A 181 4.72 4.09 3.67
N VAL A 182 4.81 4.77 2.52
CA VAL A 182 4.07 5.99 2.21
C VAL A 182 3.26 5.75 0.96
N SER A 183 1.93 5.86 1.07
CA SER A 183 1.01 5.67 -0.05
C SER A 183 0.63 6.96 -0.73
N ASP A 184 0.61 8.09 0.01
CA ASP A 184 0.32 9.41 -0.54
C ASP A 184 0.94 10.53 0.31
N ILE A 185 1.09 11.72 -0.28
CA ILE A 185 1.72 12.91 0.33
C ILE A 185 0.89 14.14 -0.02
N VAL A 186 0.55 14.93 0.99
CA VAL A 186 -0.08 16.24 0.82
C VAL A 186 0.80 17.33 1.44
N VAL A 187 1.09 18.33 0.64
CA VAL A 187 1.83 19.55 1.02
C VAL A 187 0.90 20.73 0.82
N PRO A 188 0.42 21.40 1.89
CA PRO A 188 -0.46 22.56 1.79
C PRO A 188 0.21 23.74 1.06
N ASP A 189 -0.59 24.62 0.48
CA ASP A 189 -0.09 25.82 -0.22
C ASP A 189 0.66 26.77 0.71
N ASP A 190 0.31 26.80 2.00
CA ASP A 190 0.97 27.61 3.02
C ASP A 190 2.25 26.97 3.59
N TYR A 191 2.70 25.83 3.07
CA TYR A 191 3.88 25.08 3.57
C TYR A 191 5.10 25.95 3.82
N GLY A 192 5.35 26.97 2.97
CA GLY A 192 6.48 27.88 3.12
C GLY A 192 6.52 28.60 4.49
N THR A 193 5.36 28.75 5.13
CA THR A 193 5.19 29.38 6.46
C THR A 193 4.81 28.40 7.55
N SER A 194 3.92 27.45 7.26
CA SER A 194 3.41 26.49 8.24
C SER A 194 4.37 25.32 8.50
N GLN A 195 5.19 24.99 7.52
CA GLN A 195 6.01 23.77 7.51
C GLN A 195 5.18 22.50 7.74
N THR A 196 3.87 22.55 7.45
CA THR A 196 2.93 21.47 7.63
C THR A 196 2.94 20.56 6.42
N LEU A 197 2.94 19.23 6.63
CA LEU A 197 2.68 18.24 5.59
C LEU A 197 2.04 17.00 6.19
N TYR A 198 1.35 16.25 5.33
CA TYR A 198 0.67 15.02 5.72
C TYR A 198 1.16 13.87 4.85
N ILE A 199 1.26 12.70 5.45
CA ILE A 199 1.50 11.45 4.71
C ILE A 199 0.46 10.40 5.05
N ALA A 200 -0.03 9.72 4.03
CA ALA A 200 -0.75 8.47 4.18
C ALA A 200 0.26 7.33 4.29
N THR A 201 0.12 6.49 5.32
CA THR A 201 1.08 5.41 5.57
C THR A 201 0.63 4.08 4.99
N GLY A 202 1.58 3.16 4.75
CA GLY A 202 1.34 1.84 4.20
C GLY A 202 1.67 1.73 2.71
N ASP A 203 1.23 0.67 2.08
CA ASP A 203 1.36 0.45 0.64
C ASP A 203 0.00 0.17 0.03
N ARG A 204 -0.58 1.17 -0.65
CA ARG A 204 -1.89 1.06 -1.30
C ARG A 204 -1.93 -0.01 -2.38
N ASP A 205 -0.81 -0.22 -3.05
CA ASP A 205 -0.68 -1.17 -4.14
C ASP A 205 -0.28 -2.58 -3.67
N GLY A 206 -0.27 -2.76 -2.40
CA GLY A 206 0.06 -3.85 -1.48
C GLY A 206 0.04 -5.27 -1.91
N GLY A 207 0.04 -5.53 -3.09
CA GLY A 207 0.38 -6.85 -3.59
C GLY A 207 1.86 -7.01 -3.85
N SER A 208 2.70 -6.11 -3.36
CA SER A 208 4.10 -6.19 -3.70
C SER A 208 4.60 -7.56 -3.32
N LEU A 209 4.46 -8.38 -4.29
CA LEU A 209 5.23 -9.51 -4.68
C LEU A 209 5.37 -10.62 -3.68
N TRP A 210 5.41 -10.41 -2.45
CA TRP A 210 6.05 -11.45 -1.69
C TRP A 210 5.85 -11.25 -0.21
N THR A 211 4.67 -10.80 0.16
CA THR A 211 4.23 -11.00 1.53
C THR A 211 4.51 -12.46 1.87
N LEU A 212 5.12 -12.66 2.99
CA LEU A 212 5.52 -14.00 3.46
C LEU A 212 4.34 -14.98 3.53
N GLY A 213 3.12 -14.50 3.46
CA GLY A 213 1.90 -15.28 3.43
C GLY A 213 1.41 -15.71 2.04
N GLY A 214 1.98 -15.21 0.94
CA GLY A 214 1.60 -15.60 -0.43
C GLY A 214 0.15 -15.32 -0.80
N GLY A 215 -0.53 -14.52 -0.02
CA GLY A 215 -1.87 -14.02 -0.29
C GLY A 215 -1.80 -12.54 -0.63
N GLN A 216 -2.88 -12.04 -1.19
CA GLN A 216 -3.06 -10.62 -1.47
C GLN A 216 -3.44 -9.83 -0.20
N SER A 217 -3.20 -10.37 0.96
CA SER A 217 -3.26 -9.63 2.20
C SER A 217 -2.01 -8.79 2.28
N ASN A 218 -2.21 -7.52 2.22
CA ASN A 218 -1.22 -6.50 2.31
C ASN A 218 -0.58 -6.51 3.70
N ASP A 219 0.68 -6.89 3.77
CA ASP A 219 1.40 -6.89 5.05
C ASP A 219 2.00 -5.50 5.37
N ASN A 220 1.94 -4.56 4.42
CA ASN A 220 2.31 -3.17 4.62
C ASN A 220 1.08 -2.35 5.07
N ASN A 221 0.49 -2.76 6.17
CA ASN A 221 -0.67 -2.10 6.73
C ASN A 221 -0.36 -0.65 7.10
N SER A 222 -1.37 0.18 6.99
CA SER A 222 -1.30 1.58 7.40
C SER A 222 -1.46 1.72 8.93
N ILE A 223 -0.82 2.74 9.49
CA ILE A 223 -1.16 3.27 10.81
C ILE A 223 -2.03 4.53 10.70
N GLY A 224 -2.51 4.84 9.49
CA GLY A 224 -3.36 5.97 9.19
C GLY A 224 -2.60 7.11 8.53
N VAL A 225 -3.00 8.34 8.82
CA VAL A 225 -2.37 9.57 8.35
C VAL A 225 -1.49 10.13 9.45
N LEU A 226 -0.27 10.50 9.09
CA LEU A 226 0.65 11.24 9.96
C LEU A 226 0.72 12.69 9.50
N LYS A 227 0.84 13.61 10.46
CA LYS A 227 1.02 15.04 10.25
C LYS A 227 2.36 15.47 10.83
N SER A 228 3.09 16.28 10.09
CA SER A 228 4.25 17.03 10.56
C SER A 228 3.93 18.52 10.52
N VAL A 229 4.49 19.29 11.46
CA VAL A 229 4.42 20.75 11.51
C VAL A 229 5.82 21.39 11.57
N ASP A 230 6.83 20.62 11.24
CA ASP A 230 8.26 21.01 11.32
C ASP A 230 9.04 20.58 10.06
N GLY A 231 8.36 20.45 8.93
CA GLY A 231 8.95 20.12 7.64
C GLY A 231 9.32 18.66 7.47
N GLY A 232 8.72 17.76 8.27
CA GLY A 232 8.95 16.32 8.20
C GLY A 232 9.98 15.79 9.20
N GLN A 233 10.45 16.63 10.14
CA GLN A 233 11.43 16.20 11.16
C GLN A 233 10.78 15.34 12.25
N THR A 234 9.55 15.68 12.64
CA THR A 234 8.75 14.88 13.58
C THR A 234 7.35 14.64 13.05
N TRP A 235 6.72 13.56 13.52
CA TRP A 235 5.44 13.09 13.03
C TRP A 235 4.50 12.73 14.18
N ASP A 236 3.31 13.32 14.14
CA ASP A 236 2.19 12.99 15.01
C ASP A 236 1.11 12.21 14.25
N SER A 237 0.36 11.37 14.97
CA SER A 237 -0.78 10.68 14.39
C SER A 237 -1.95 11.64 14.20
N SER A 238 -2.45 11.77 12.99
CA SER A 238 -3.66 12.51 12.64
C SER A 238 -4.87 11.56 12.56
N LEU A 239 -5.00 10.75 11.49
CA LEU A 239 -5.94 9.63 11.48
C LEU A 239 -5.22 8.37 11.97
N SER A 240 -5.72 7.71 13.01
CA SER A 240 -5.02 6.59 13.64
C SER A 240 -5.64 5.25 13.32
N PHE A 241 -4.85 4.34 12.78
CA PHE A 241 -5.20 2.92 12.62
C PHE A 241 -4.29 2.04 13.46
N ASP A 242 -4.88 1.02 14.09
CA ASP A 242 -4.06 -0.05 14.66
C ASP A 242 -3.39 -0.84 13.52
N VAL A 243 -2.07 -1.02 13.59
CA VAL A 243 -1.28 -1.72 12.57
C VAL A 243 -1.78 -3.17 12.34
N SER A 244 -2.42 -3.75 13.34
CA SER A 244 -3.04 -5.08 13.25
C SER A 244 -4.37 -5.08 12.51
N SER A 245 -4.98 -3.93 12.27
CA SER A 245 -6.31 -3.80 11.66
C SER A 245 -6.34 -4.13 10.17
N LYS A 246 -5.19 -4.20 9.52
CA LYS A 246 -5.02 -4.40 8.06
C LYS A 246 -5.72 -3.35 7.21
N LYS A 247 -5.88 -2.16 7.77
CA LYS A 247 -6.44 -1.03 7.06
C LYS A 247 -5.38 -0.38 6.18
N LEU A 248 -5.83 0.31 5.14
CA LEU A 248 -5.00 1.08 4.23
C LEU A 248 -5.56 2.47 4.08
N VAL A 249 -4.70 3.44 3.90
CA VAL A 249 -5.03 4.72 3.29
C VAL A 249 -4.53 4.66 1.85
N THR A 250 -5.43 4.83 0.90
CA THR A 250 -5.14 4.68 -0.53
C THR A 250 -4.87 6.02 -1.22
N ARG A 251 -5.58 7.06 -0.80
CA ARG A 251 -5.43 8.42 -1.32
C ARG A 251 -5.63 9.42 -0.19
N LEU A 252 -4.87 10.50 -0.21
CA LEU A 252 -5.04 11.66 0.67
C LEU A 252 -5.19 12.89 -0.21
N LEU A 253 -6.25 13.66 0.02
CA LEU A 253 -6.59 14.79 -0.82
C LEU A 253 -6.91 16.00 0.06
N MET A 254 -6.31 17.14 -0.22
CA MET A 254 -6.60 18.41 0.43
C MET A 254 -7.56 19.22 -0.42
N HIS A 255 -8.51 19.89 0.22
CA HIS A 255 -9.44 20.77 -0.46
C HIS A 255 -8.68 21.93 -1.13
N PRO A 256 -8.96 22.27 -2.39
CA PRO A 256 -8.15 23.24 -3.12
C PRO A 256 -8.23 24.68 -2.58
N ASP A 257 -9.28 25.01 -1.85
CA ASP A 257 -9.51 26.37 -1.33
C ASP A 257 -9.43 26.46 0.21
N ASP A 258 -9.16 25.34 0.91
CA ASP A 258 -9.14 25.30 2.38
C ASP A 258 -8.16 24.25 2.92
N ASP A 259 -7.00 24.68 3.38
CA ASP A 259 -5.94 23.83 3.93
C ASP A 259 -6.34 23.12 5.24
N GLN A 260 -7.48 23.46 5.85
CA GLN A 260 -8.01 22.77 7.03
C GLN A 260 -8.79 21.52 6.65
N VAL A 261 -9.22 21.42 5.39
CA VAL A 261 -10.09 20.36 4.90
C VAL A 261 -9.28 19.31 4.14
N LEU A 262 -9.34 18.06 4.64
CA LEU A 262 -8.73 16.92 3.96
C LEU A 262 -9.70 15.74 3.87
N TYR A 263 -9.45 14.92 2.89
CA TYR A 263 -10.13 13.64 2.65
C TYR A 263 -9.11 12.51 2.63
N ALA A 264 -9.45 11.39 3.24
CA ALA A 264 -8.64 10.18 3.17
C ALA A 264 -9.49 9.02 2.66
N ALA A 265 -9.24 8.56 1.42
CA ALA A 265 -9.79 7.30 0.96
C ALA A 265 -9.05 6.15 1.66
N THR A 266 -9.83 5.21 2.17
CA THR A 266 -9.30 4.09 2.93
C THR A 266 -9.98 2.78 2.54
N SER A 267 -9.42 1.67 3.00
CA SER A 267 -10.06 0.36 2.85
C SER A 267 -11.39 0.21 3.62
N GLU A 268 -11.75 1.16 4.49
CA GLU A 268 -13.03 1.18 5.22
C GLU A 268 -14.05 2.17 4.65
N GLY A 269 -13.57 3.15 3.89
CA GLY A 269 -14.38 4.22 3.36
C GLY A 269 -13.63 5.53 3.26
N VAL A 270 -14.36 6.63 3.12
CA VAL A 270 -13.80 7.99 3.02
C VAL A 270 -13.90 8.68 4.38
N TYR A 271 -12.78 9.09 4.91
CA TYR A 271 -12.69 9.97 6.08
C TYR A 271 -12.52 11.41 5.64
N TYR A 272 -13.06 12.31 6.45
CA TYR A 272 -13.07 13.76 6.25
C TYR A 272 -12.63 14.46 7.52
N THR A 273 -11.93 15.57 7.39
CA THR A 273 -11.61 16.51 8.47
C THR A 273 -11.77 17.94 7.99
N ASP A 274 -12.17 18.86 8.88
CA ASP A 274 -12.22 20.31 8.66
C ASP A 274 -11.44 21.10 9.73
N ASP A 275 -10.57 20.39 10.45
CA ASP A 275 -9.75 20.93 11.53
C ASP A 275 -8.26 20.59 11.37
N SER A 276 -7.80 20.53 10.11
CA SER A 276 -6.40 20.20 9.76
C SER A 276 -5.96 18.83 10.30
N GLY A 277 -6.89 17.87 10.34
CA GLY A 277 -6.61 16.50 10.76
C GLY A 277 -6.52 16.29 12.27
N SER A 278 -7.05 17.23 13.10
CA SER A 278 -7.14 17.02 14.54
C SER A 278 -8.22 16.01 14.92
N SER A 279 -9.29 15.96 14.12
CA SER A 279 -10.33 14.92 14.19
C SER A 279 -10.77 14.48 12.79
N TRP A 280 -11.33 13.27 12.68
CA TRP A 280 -11.74 12.69 11.40
C TRP A 280 -13.08 11.98 11.54
N ASP A 281 -13.99 12.28 10.62
CA ASP A 281 -15.30 11.63 10.48
C ASP A 281 -15.33 10.67 9.28
N LEU A 282 -15.88 9.48 9.45
CA LEU A 282 -16.16 8.56 8.34
C LEU A 282 -17.45 9.01 7.65
N ILE A 283 -17.33 9.67 6.50
CA ILE A 283 -18.48 10.25 5.76
C ILE A 283 -19.08 9.29 4.72
N SER A 284 -18.33 8.29 4.28
CA SER A 284 -18.81 7.27 3.34
C SER A 284 -18.17 5.91 3.64
N GLY A 285 -18.94 4.83 3.58
CA GLY A 285 -18.46 3.45 3.71
C GLY A 285 -17.98 2.82 2.40
N LEU A 286 -17.88 3.58 1.30
CA LEU A 286 -17.34 3.10 0.03
C LEU A 286 -15.83 3.20 0.02
N SER A 287 -15.16 2.07 -0.26
CA SER A 287 -13.69 2.01 -0.37
C SER A 287 -13.26 2.36 -1.78
N PHE A 288 -12.46 3.40 -1.91
CA PHE A 288 -11.91 3.86 -3.18
C PHE A 288 -10.40 3.68 -3.22
N ILE A 289 -9.84 3.49 -4.41
CA ILE A 289 -8.40 3.45 -4.66
C ILE A 289 -7.88 4.83 -5.03
N ASP A 290 -8.72 5.65 -5.64
CA ASP A 290 -8.39 6.99 -6.09
C ASP A 290 -9.55 7.96 -5.87
N LEU A 291 -9.21 9.23 -5.60
CA LEU A 291 -10.11 10.37 -5.43
C LEU A 291 -9.55 11.58 -6.15
N GLU A 292 -10.41 12.35 -6.82
CA GLU A 292 -10.08 13.61 -7.45
C GLU A 292 -11.18 14.65 -7.21
N PHE A 293 -10.83 15.92 -7.04
CA PHE A 293 -11.78 17.02 -7.09
C PHE A 293 -12.02 17.48 -8.54
N HIS A 294 -13.21 17.96 -8.82
CA HIS A 294 -13.43 18.78 -10.00
C HIS A 294 -12.60 20.08 -9.86
N PRO A 295 -11.84 20.48 -10.90
CA PRO A 295 -10.84 21.57 -10.78
C PRO A 295 -11.40 22.95 -10.42
N GLU A 296 -12.68 23.22 -10.71
CA GLU A 296 -13.33 24.53 -10.47
C GLU A 296 -14.47 24.47 -9.44
N ASP A 297 -14.92 23.27 -9.04
CA ASP A 297 -16.02 23.08 -8.10
C ASP A 297 -15.72 21.88 -7.18
N PRO A 298 -15.10 22.10 -6.02
CA PRO A 298 -14.72 21.02 -5.11
C PRO A 298 -15.91 20.33 -4.42
N THR A 299 -17.15 20.78 -4.61
CA THR A 299 -18.32 19.99 -4.20
C THR A 299 -18.52 18.78 -5.11
N ILE A 300 -17.99 18.82 -6.33
CA ILE A 300 -17.95 17.70 -7.25
C ILE A 300 -16.66 16.91 -7.05
N MET A 301 -16.80 15.63 -6.79
CA MET A 301 -15.69 14.72 -6.63
C MET A 301 -15.85 13.47 -7.49
N TYR A 302 -14.73 12.89 -7.87
CA TYR A 302 -14.65 11.63 -8.61
C TYR A 302 -13.91 10.60 -7.78
N ALA A 303 -14.34 9.35 -7.89
CA ALA A 303 -13.70 8.25 -7.19
C ALA A 303 -13.67 6.99 -8.04
N SER A 304 -12.66 6.16 -7.83
CA SER A 304 -12.57 4.87 -8.48
C SER A 304 -12.29 3.73 -7.51
N THR A 305 -12.60 2.49 -7.94
CA THR A 305 -12.39 1.31 -7.12
C THR A 305 -11.36 0.36 -7.72
N GLN A 306 -10.84 -0.51 -6.85
CA GLN A 306 -10.09 -1.70 -7.23
C GLN A 306 -10.93 -2.94 -6.95
N SER A 307 -10.98 -3.89 -7.88
CA SER A 307 -11.76 -5.13 -7.74
C SER A 307 -11.20 -6.22 -8.65
N TYR A 308 -11.39 -7.49 -8.28
CA TYR A 308 -10.95 -8.62 -9.11
C TYR A 308 -11.84 -8.92 -10.32
N SER A 309 -13.00 -8.29 -10.43
CA SER A 309 -13.97 -8.58 -11.51
C SER A 309 -14.39 -7.36 -12.30
N ALA A 310 -14.70 -6.27 -11.61
CA ALA A 310 -15.11 -5.02 -12.24
C ALA A 310 -14.71 -3.86 -11.34
N THR A 311 -14.06 -2.87 -11.91
CA THR A 311 -13.78 -1.59 -11.27
C THR A 311 -14.90 -0.61 -11.59
N ARG A 312 -15.09 0.40 -10.77
CA ARG A 312 -16.20 1.34 -10.85
C ARG A 312 -15.72 2.77 -10.73
N ILE A 313 -16.39 3.66 -11.46
CA ILE A 313 -16.20 5.09 -11.38
C ILE A 313 -17.44 5.68 -10.75
N TYR A 314 -17.23 6.48 -9.71
CA TYR A 314 -18.28 7.17 -8.97
C TYR A 314 -18.09 8.67 -9.09
N ARG A 315 -19.18 9.40 -8.91
CA ARG A 315 -19.25 10.86 -8.84
C ARG A 315 -20.04 11.28 -7.62
N SER A 316 -19.60 12.32 -6.94
CA SER A 316 -20.31 13.02 -5.87
C SER A 316 -20.60 14.45 -6.31
N GLU A 317 -21.69 15.06 -5.80
CA GLU A 317 -22.04 16.46 -5.97
C GLU A 317 -22.20 17.20 -4.63
N ASP A 318 -21.81 16.54 -3.53
CA ASP A 318 -21.99 17.03 -2.17
C ASP A 318 -20.73 16.88 -1.30
N GLY A 319 -19.56 17.01 -1.93
CA GLY A 319 -18.27 16.92 -1.22
C GLY A 319 -18.01 15.52 -0.67
N GLY A 320 -18.39 14.48 -1.37
CA GLY A 320 -18.05 13.10 -1.01
C GLY A 320 -18.97 12.45 0.03
N SER A 321 -20.08 13.10 0.43
CA SER A 321 -21.04 12.54 1.39
C SER A 321 -21.92 11.47 0.74
N ALA A 322 -22.33 11.68 -0.51
CA ALA A 322 -23.07 10.70 -1.31
C ALA A 322 -22.37 10.47 -2.66
N TRP A 323 -22.44 9.25 -3.15
CA TRP A 323 -21.76 8.81 -4.36
C TRP A 323 -22.70 8.10 -5.31
N GLU A 324 -22.75 8.56 -6.55
CA GLU A 324 -23.46 7.93 -7.66
C GLU A 324 -22.49 7.05 -8.47
N LEU A 325 -22.92 5.82 -8.80
CA LEU A 325 -22.18 4.95 -9.72
C LEU A 325 -22.42 5.42 -11.16
N ILE A 326 -21.39 5.91 -11.81
CA ILE A 326 -21.45 6.39 -13.18
C ILE A 326 -21.08 5.29 -14.18
N GLN A 327 -20.02 4.55 -13.90
CA GLN A 327 -19.49 3.57 -14.85
C GLN A 327 -19.04 2.30 -14.14
N ASP A 328 -19.46 1.15 -14.65
CA ASP A 328 -18.98 -0.19 -14.28
C ASP A 328 -18.11 -0.73 -15.44
N VAL A 329 -16.84 -0.98 -15.20
CA VAL A 329 -15.89 -1.39 -16.22
C VAL A 329 -15.30 -2.75 -15.86
N PRO A 330 -15.34 -3.76 -16.75
CA PRO A 330 -14.61 -4.99 -16.54
C PRO A 330 -13.12 -4.69 -16.39
N GLY A 331 -12.56 -4.93 -15.21
CA GLY A 331 -11.17 -4.57 -14.95
C GLY A 331 -10.78 -4.82 -13.52
N LEU A 332 -9.49 -4.57 -13.22
CA LEU A 332 -8.89 -4.80 -11.92
C LEU A 332 -8.78 -3.50 -11.11
N ARG A 333 -8.37 -2.43 -11.77
CA ARG A 333 -8.05 -1.13 -11.15
C ARG A 333 -8.32 0.00 -12.13
N THR A 334 -8.80 1.12 -11.60
CA THR A 334 -8.95 2.38 -12.35
C THR A 334 -8.22 3.48 -11.58
N GLU A 335 -7.43 4.30 -12.30
CA GLU A 335 -6.91 5.57 -11.83
C GLU A 335 -7.55 6.69 -12.65
N LEU A 336 -7.82 7.81 -12.00
CA LEU A 336 -8.48 8.98 -12.56
C LEU A 336 -7.50 10.14 -12.70
N SER A 337 -7.82 11.07 -13.56
CA SER A 337 -7.12 12.36 -13.65
C SER A 337 -8.04 13.42 -14.19
N VAL A 338 -7.87 14.64 -13.68
CA VAL A 338 -8.57 15.85 -14.07
C VAL A 338 -7.54 16.93 -14.46
N THR A 339 -7.99 17.96 -15.14
CA THR A 339 -7.08 19.08 -15.49
C THR A 339 -7.82 20.41 -15.43
N PRO A 340 -7.23 21.45 -14.83
CA PRO A 340 -7.83 22.80 -14.80
C PRO A 340 -7.94 23.43 -16.19
N ASP A 341 -7.11 23.04 -17.16
CA ASP A 341 -7.20 23.54 -18.53
C ASP A 341 -8.46 23.09 -19.28
N ALA A 342 -9.12 22.05 -18.79
CA ALA A 342 -10.36 21.54 -19.33
C ALA A 342 -11.24 20.90 -18.25
N PRO A 343 -11.85 21.68 -17.34
CA PRO A 343 -12.49 21.21 -16.11
C PRO A 343 -13.64 20.22 -16.35
N ASN A 344 -14.31 20.30 -17.50
CA ASN A 344 -15.35 19.32 -17.86
C ASN A 344 -14.82 17.94 -18.26
N ARG A 345 -13.49 17.74 -18.30
CA ARG A 345 -12.89 16.48 -18.72
C ARG A 345 -12.40 15.69 -17.51
N VAL A 346 -12.75 14.41 -17.52
CA VAL A 346 -12.19 13.43 -16.61
C VAL A 346 -11.62 12.28 -17.44
N TYR A 347 -10.42 11.87 -17.13
CA TYR A 347 -9.77 10.73 -17.76
C TYR A 347 -9.70 9.56 -16.78
N ALA A 348 -9.82 8.34 -17.31
CA ALA A 348 -9.69 7.12 -16.53
C ALA A 348 -8.86 6.09 -17.30
N VAL A 349 -7.81 5.56 -16.68
CA VAL A 349 -7.07 4.41 -17.18
C VAL A 349 -7.46 3.18 -16.39
N VAL A 350 -7.81 2.11 -17.11
CA VAL A 350 -8.32 0.87 -16.52
C VAL A 350 -7.38 -0.28 -16.85
N ALA A 351 -6.92 -0.99 -15.82
CA ALA A 351 -6.18 -2.23 -15.97
C ALA A 351 -7.12 -3.44 -16.03
N ASN A 352 -6.85 -4.41 -16.91
CA ASN A 352 -7.59 -5.67 -17.00
C ASN A 352 -7.19 -6.65 -15.89
N SER A 353 -7.88 -7.77 -15.78
CA SER A 353 -7.64 -8.82 -14.77
C SER A 353 -6.25 -9.47 -14.82
N SER A 354 -5.49 -9.27 -15.90
CA SER A 354 -4.11 -9.73 -16.07
C SER A 354 -3.08 -8.61 -15.88
N GLY A 355 -3.51 -7.41 -15.46
CA GLY A 355 -2.68 -6.23 -15.26
C GLY A 355 -2.30 -5.48 -16.54
N GLY A 356 -2.77 -5.89 -17.72
CA GLY A 356 -2.61 -5.14 -18.95
C GLY A 356 -3.70 -4.06 -19.10
N LEU A 357 -3.63 -3.26 -20.16
CA LEU A 357 -4.61 -2.23 -20.43
C LEU A 357 -5.98 -2.83 -20.79
N GLN A 358 -7.03 -2.45 -20.05
CA GLN A 358 -8.41 -2.64 -20.44
C GLN A 358 -8.90 -1.54 -21.37
N GLY A 359 -8.54 -0.30 -21.06
CA GLY A 359 -8.88 0.85 -21.86
C GLY A 359 -8.57 2.17 -21.17
N ILE A 360 -8.54 3.23 -21.99
CA ILE A 360 -8.55 4.61 -21.54
C ILE A 360 -9.93 5.18 -21.86
N TYR A 361 -10.58 5.70 -20.86
CA TYR A 361 -11.90 6.31 -20.94
C TYR A 361 -11.78 7.81 -20.71
N LYS A 362 -12.71 8.55 -21.28
CA LYS A 362 -12.79 10.01 -21.15
C LYS A 362 -14.24 10.45 -20.98
N SER A 363 -14.47 11.31 -20.02
CA SER A 363 -15.64 12.15 -19.91
C SER A 363 -15.38 13.52 -20.53
N VAL A 364 -16.42 14.18 -21.03
CA VAL A 364 -16.44 15.57 -21.49
C VAL A 364 -17.59 16.37 -20.89
N ASP A 365 -18.30 15.78 -19.92
CA ASP A 365 -19.50 16.24 -19.27
C ASP A 365 -19.38 16.18 -17.74
N GLN A 366 -18.20 16.56 -17.20
CA GLN A 366 -17.92 16.58 -15.76
C GLN A 366 -18.13 15.22 -15.06
N GLY A 367 -17.81 14.11 -15.77
CA GLY A 367 -17.90 12.78 -15.21
C GLY A 367 -19.31 12.16 -15.21
N GLU A 368 -20.33 12.80 -15.86
CA GLU A 368 -21.68 12.23 -15.97
C GLU A 368 -21.70 10.99 -16.87
N SER A 369 -20.81 10.93 -17.87
CA SER A 369 -20.64 9.75 -18.71
C SER A 369 -19.20 9.58 -19.17
N PHE A 370 -18.81 8.32 -19.47
CA PHE A 370 -17.47 7.99 -19.96
C PHE A 370 -17.53 7.23 -21.27
N GLN A 371 -16.65 7.61 -22.21
CA GLN A 371 -16.48 6.95 -23.49
C GLN A 371 -15.10 6.30 -23.59
N LEU A 372 -15.04 5.08 -24.10
CA LEU A 372 -13.79 4.40 -24.40
C LEU A 372 -13.08 5.11 -25.56
N THR A 373 -11.86 5.60 -25.30
CA THR A 373 -11.07 6.31 -26.32
C THR A 373 -9.93 5.47 -26.88
N HIS A 374 -9.38 4.55 -26.08
CA HIS A 374 -8.29 3.67 -26.49
C HIS A 374 -8.34 2.32 -25.78
N SER A 375 -8.15 1.22 -26.55
CA SER A 375 -8.02 -0.15 -26.04
C SER A 375 -7.22 -1.09 -26.98
N GLN A 376 -6.63 -0.52 -28.04
CA GLN A 376 -6.04 -1.34 -29.11
C GLN A 376 -4.63 -1.83 -28.82
N LYS A 377 -3.86 -1.07 -28.03
CA LYS A 377 -2.49 -1.41 -27.64
C LYS A 377 -2.38 -1.46 -26.13
N ASN A 378 -1.76 -2.47 -25.62
CA ASN A 378 -1.49 -2.58 -24.20
C ASN A 378 -0.33 -1.67 -23.80
N LEU A 379 -0.64 -0.49 -23.26
CA LEU A 379 0.36 0.49 -22.78
C LEU A 379 0.98 0.10 -21.42
N LEU A 380 0.38 -0.88 -20.73
CA LEU A 380 0.81 -1.36 -19.40
C LEU A 380 1.62 -2.65 -19.48
N GLY A 381 1.93 -3.10 -20.69
CA GLY A 381 2.63 -4.35 -20.95
C GLY A 381 4.15 -4.21 -20.98
N TYR A 382 4.83 -5.35 -21.14
CA TYR A 382 6.29 -5.42 -21.19
C TYR A 382 6.85 -5.26 -22.61
N TYR A 383 6.03 -5.46 -23.67
CA TYR A 383 6.47 -5.37 -25.04
C TYR A 383 6.18 -3.98 -25.61
N SER A 384 7.17 -3.42 -26.26
CA SER A 384 7.08 -2.07 -26.84
C SER A 384 6.02 -1.94 -27.94
N ASP A 385 5.59 -3.07 -28.54
CA ASP A 385 4.53 -3.11 -29.54
C ASP A 385 3.12 -3.21 -28.95
N GLY A 386 3.02 -3.48 -27.63
CA GLY A 386 1.76 -3.63 -26.91
C GLY A 386 0.95 -4.86 -27.31
N SER A 387 1.60 -5.91 -27.80
CA SER A 387 0.95 -7.12 -28.30
C SER A 387 0.52 -8.11 -27.23
N GLU A 388 1.07 -8.03 -26.01
CA GLU A 388 0.69 -8.86 -24.90
C GLU A 388 -0.61 -8.41 -24.22
N THR A 389 -1.24 -9.33 -23.49
CA THR A 389 -2.50 -9.08 -22.78
C THR A 389 -2.31 -8.78 -21.29
N GLY A 390 -1.15 -9.12 -20.73
CA GLY A 390 -0.80 -8.90 -19.32
C GLY A 390 0.05 -7.67 -19.12
N GLY A 391 0.32 -7.34 -17.85
CA GLY A 391 1.15 -6.20 -17.47
C GLY A 391 1.21 -6.02 -15.96
N GLN A 392 1.59 -4.82 -15.53
CA GLN A 392 1.76 -4.47 -14.12
C GLN A 392 0.71 -3.47 -13.58
N GLY A 393 -0.34 -3.18 -14.34
CA GLY A 393 -1.40 -2.24 -13.94
C GLY A 393 -2.15 -2.59 -12.65
N SER A 394 -1.84 -3.73 -12.03
CA SER A 394 -2.33 -4.06 -10.70
C SER A 394 -1.65 -3.24 -9.59
N TYR A 395 -0.44 -2.70 -9.84
CA TYR A 395 0.32 -1.95 -8.84
C TYR A 395 1.20 -0.81 -9.41
N ASP A 396 1.44 -0.76 -10.71
CA ASP A 396 2.19 0.31 -11.39
C ASP A 396 1.26 1.06 -12.35
N LEU A 397 0.17 1.63 -11.83
CA LEU A 397 -0.81 2.36 -12.64
C LEU A 397 -0.90 3.79 -12.15
N THR A 398 -0.74 4.71 -13.07
CA THR A 398 -0.98 6.15 -12.87
C THR A 398 -1.40 6.80 -14.17
N ILE A 399 -2.10 7.91 -14.07
CA ILE A 399 -2.46 8.80 -15.17
C ILE A 399 -2.36 10.23 -14.67
N GLU A 400 -1.93 11.13 -15.54
CA GLU A 400 -1.90 12.57 -15.30
C GLU A 400 -2.41 13.29 -16.53
N ALA A 401 -3.18 14.39 -16.39
CA ALA A 401 -3.83 15.13 -17.47
C ALA A 401 -3.52 16.65 -17.44
#